data_13d179e8cb737a81b82c43bcc4e44960
#
_entry.id   13d179e8cb737a81b82c43bcc4e44960
#
_cell.length_a   1.000
_cell.length_b   1.000
_cell.length_c   1.000
_cell.angle_alpha   90.00
_cell.angle_beta   90.00
_cell.angle_gamma   90.00
#
_symmetry.space_group_name_H-M   'P 1'
#
loop_
_entity.id
_entity.type
_entity.pdbx_description
1 polymer ?
#
loop_
_entity_poly.entity_id
_entity_poly.type
_entity_poly.pdbx_seq_one_letter_code
_entity_poly.pdbx_strand_id
1 'polypeptide(L)'
;MKAQKKDLIEKIAKYPDRYIGLFRPTKPKAKILQNLLQSNEIRFGDALEILFEKYFEQLGFLILEKRIGSGKEYLDLDQIFKNNNTIYFIEQKVRDDHDSTKKRGQISNFEKKINALLKIYKEKDLKCYTYFVDPGLIKNKKYYTQELNKIHSDYNVFTQLCYGKELWEEICHPEIWEELLDYLKRWKIEIPDMPSINFDEDAKNTFEEIKDLDVSIFRKLFNNKEICNEILPILFPENKVLKLLNKYFKEKINEGSIYKTLSNKVMEIISKGQGASPNIR
;
A
#
# COMPACT_ATOMS: atom_id res chain seq x y z
N MET A 1 6.14 -8.89 -0.71
CA MET A 1 6.77 -8.57 0.59
C MET A 1 8.11 -7.83 0.50
N LYS A 2 8.92 -8.00 -0.55
CA LYS A 2 10.28 -7.41 -0.64
C LYS A 2 10.37 -5.87 -0.47
N ALA A 3 9.45 -5.06 -0.94
CA ALA A 3 9.52 -3.61 -0.82
C ALA A 3 9.09 -3.04 0.56
N GLN A 4 8.49 -3.83 1.44
CA GLN A 4 7.87 -3.34 2.67
C GLN A 4 8.88 -2.92 3.74
N LYS A 5 9.96 -3.67 3.90
CA LYS A 5 11.04 -3.37 4.86
C LYS A 5 11.78 -2.09 4.44
N LYS A 6 12.08 -1.99 3.14
CA LYS A 6 12.69 -0.79 2.55
C LYS A 6 11.85 0.46 2.81
N ASP A 7 10.55 0.41 2.47
CA ASP A 7 9.62 1.53 2.65
C ASP A 7 9.51 1.95 4.13
N LEU A 8 9.46 0.98 5.05
CA LEU A 8 9.40 1.26 6.47
C LEU A 8 10.68 1.97 6.96
N ILE A 9 11.86 1.48 6.58
CA ILE A 9 13.15 2.06 6.95
C ILE A 9 13.26 3.49 6.40
N GLU A 10 12.86 3.73 5.15
CA GLU A 10 12.83 5.08 4.59
C GLU A 10 11.90 6.01 5.35
N LYS A 11 10.70 5.55 5.72
CA LYS A 11 9.73 6.34 6.50
C LYS A 11 10.27 6.68 7.89
N ILE A 12 10.92 5.72 8.56
CA ILE A 12 11.57 5.95 9.86
C ILE A 12 12.67 7.01 9.74
N ALA A 13 13.53 6.89 8.73
CA ALA A 13 14.63 7.83 8.51
C ALA A 13 14.15 9.24 8.15
N LYS A 14 13.05 9.35 7.39
CA LYS A 14 12.48 10.64 6.94
C LYS A 14 11.63 11.32 8.02
N TYR A 15 10.93 10.52 8.85
CA TYR A 15 9.93 11.02 9.80
C TYR A 15 10.03 10.32 11.16
N PRO A 16 11.17 10.41 11.89
CA PRO A 16 11.38 9.70 13.16
C PRO A 16 10.32 10.01 14.20
N ASP A 17 9.88 11.27 14.31
CA ASP A 17 8.87 11.72 15.27
C ASP A 17 7.51 11.01 15.11
N ARG A 18 7.27 10.38 13.97
CA ARG A 18 6.08 9.53 13.79
C ARG A 18 6.15 8.24 14.61
N TYR A 19 7.32 7.84 15.05
CA TYR A 19 7.57 6.57 15.75
C TYR A 19 7.97 6.76 17.20
N ILE A 20 8.75 7.79 17.53
CA ILE A 20 9.39 8.02 18.85
C ILE A 20 9.01 9.35 19.52
N GLY A 21 8.14 10.14 18.96
CA GLY A 21 7.80 11.47 19.54
C GLY A 21 7.08 11.39 20.89
N LEU A 22 7.41 12.31 21.80
CA LEU A 22 6.83 12.44 23.14
C LEU A 22 5.29 12.50 23.15
N PHE A 23 4.69 13.13 22.14
CA PHE A 23 3.23 13.27 22.02
C PHE A 23 2.57 12.06 21.31
N ARG A 24 3.25 10.92 21.22
CA ARG A 24 2.68 9.68 20.69
C ARG A 24 2.11 8.83 21.83
N PRO A 25 0.83 8.39 21.73
CA PRO A 25 0.23 7.53 22.76
C PRO A 25 0.72 6.07 22.67
N THR A 26 1.60 5.76 21.74
CA THR A 26 2.10 4.40 21.50
C THR A 26 3.64 4.36 21.51
N LYS A 27 4.19 3.27 22.02
CA LYS A 27 5.63 3.00 21.92
C LYS A 27 6.06 2.68 20.48
N PRO A 28 7.34 2.84 20.14
CA PRO A 28 7.87 2.62 18.79
C PRO A 28 7.48 1.26 18.19
N LYS A 29 7.58 0.18 18.97
CA LYS A 29 7.21 -1.17 18.52
C LYS A 29 5.77 -1.26 18.02
N ALA A 30 4.82 -0.72 18.77
CA ALA A 30 3.40 -0.72 18.39
C ALA A 30 3.16 0.15 17.14
N LYS A 31 3.86 1.27 17.01
CA LYS A 31 3.74 2.15 15.84
C LYS A 31 4.33 1.54 14.57
N ILE A 32 5.44 0.83 14.69
CA ILE A 32 6.03 0.06 13.58
C ILE A 32 5.05 -1.00 13.11
N LEU A 33 4.48 -1.78 14.04
CA LEU A 33 3.50 -2.81 13.73
C LEU A 33 2.26 -2.23 13.05
N GLN A 34 1.70 -1.14 13.57
CA GLN A 34 0.58 -0.42 12.95
C GLN A 34 0.90 -0.02 11.50
N ASN A 35 2.11 0.48 11.24
CA ASN A 35 2.51 0.90 9.90
C ASN A 35 2.64 -0.28 8.94
N LEU A 36 3.16 -1.42 9.42
CA LEU A 36 3.24 -2.66 8.63
C LEU A 36 1.85 -3.20 8.28
N LEU A 37 0.94 -3.25 9.25
CA LEU A 37 -0.44 -3.70 9.04
C LEU A 37 -1.17 -2.80 8.03
N GLN A 38 -1.07 -1.49 8.18
CA GLN A 38 -1.65 -0.54 7.23
C GLN A 38 -1.06 -0.69 5.82
N SER A 39 0.25 -0.94 5.71
CA SER A 39 0.90 -1.20 4.43
C SER A 39 0.39 -2.50 3.78
N ASN A 40 0.08 -3.54 4.58
CA ASN A 40 -0.50 -4.78 4.07
C ASN A 40 -1.92 -4.54 3.51
N GLU A 41 -2.74 -3.72 4.18
CA GLU A 41 -4.08 -3.38 3.67
C GLU A 41 -4.03 -2.64 2.34
N ILE A 42 -3.11 -1.68 2.18
CA ILE A 42 -2.91 -0.96 0.91
C ILE A 42 -2.52 -1.96 -0.20
N ARG A 43 -1.51 -2.80 0.06
CA ARG A 43 -1.03 -3.79 -0.91
C ARG A 43 -2.07 -4.85 -1.26
N PHE A 44 -2.95 -5.18 -0.33
CA PHE A 44 -4.07 -6.07 -0.60
C PHE A 44 -5.04 -5.42 -1.60
N GLY A 45 -5.33 -4.13 -1.44
CA GLY A 45 -6.11 -3.38 -2.42
C GLY A 45 -5.47 -3.39 -3.81
N ASP A 46 -4.17 -3.05 -3.89
CA ASP A 46 -3.41 -3.05 -5.15
C ASP A 46 -3.40 -4.44 -5.81
N ALA A 47 -3.23 -5.50 -5.01
CA ALA A 47 -3.23 -6.88 -5.51
C ALA A 47 -4.61 -7.29 -6.07
N LEU A 48 -5.69 -6.87 -5.43
CA LEU A 48 -7.05 -7.10 -5.95
C LEU A 48 -7.30 -6.34 -7.26
N GLU A 49 -6.78 -5.13 -7.39
CA GLU A 49 -6.88 -4.38 -8.65
C GLU A 49 -6.19 -5.11 -9.80
N ILE A 50 -4.97 -5.63 -9.57
CA ILE A 50 -4.22 -6.41 -10.56
C ILE A 50 -4.95 -7.73 -10.87
N LEU A 51 -5.47 -8.41 -9.87
CA LEU A 51 -6.20 -9.66 -10.04
C LEU A 51 -7.47 -9.46 -10.89
N PHE A 52 -8.24 -8.42 -10.61
CA PHE A 52 -9.47 -8.12 -11.35
C PHE A 52 -9.17 -7.73 -12.80
N GLU A 53 -8.10 -6.97 -13.04
CA GLU A 53 -7.66 -6.68 -14.41
C GLU A 53 -7.37 -7.96 -15.19
N LYS A 54 -6.71 -8.94 -14.53
CA LYS A 54 -6.45 -10.25 -15.17
C LYS A 54 -7.73 -11.04 -15.44
N TYR A 55 -8.72 -11.00 -14.55
CA TYR A 55 -10.03 -11.60 -14.83
C TYR A 55 -10.69 -10.92 -16.03
N PHE A 56 -10.72 -9.59 -16.11
CA PHE A 56 -11.30 -8.89 -17.26
C PHE A 56 -10.60 -9.25 -18.58
N GLU A 57 -9.26 -9.33 -18.57
CA GLU A 57 -8.49 -9.81 -19.75
C GLU A 57 -8.90 -11.24 -20.16
N GLN A 58 -8.98 -12.18 -19.21
CA GLN A 58 -9.35 -13.58 -19.46
C GLN A 58 -10.78 -13.73 -19.98
N LEU A 59 -11.68 -12.86 -19.53
CA LEU A 59 -13.07 -12.80 -20.02
C LEU A 59 -13.20 -12.16 -21.41
N GLY A 60 -12.08 -11.74 -22.02
CA GLY A 60 -12.06 -11.16 -23.35
C GLY A 60 -12.37 -9.67 -23.42
N PHE A 61 -12.40 -8.97 -22.30
CA PHE A 61 -12.51 -7.52 -22.29
C PHE A 61 -11.19 -6.86 -22.75
N LEU A 62 -11.28 -5.79 -23.50
CA LEU A 62 -10.12 -4.99 -23.87
C LEU A 62 -9.80 -3.99 -22.77
N ILE A 63 -8.68 -4.18 -22.07
CA ILE A 63 -8.21 -3.23 -21.05
C ILE A 63 -7.75 -1.94 -21.73
N LEU A 64 -8.15 -0.80 -21.16
CA LEU A 64 -7.82 0.53 -21.66
C LEU A 64 -6.75 1.19 -20.78
N GLU A 65 -6.22 2.32 -21.26
CA GLU A 65 -5.24 3.12 -20.51
C GLU A 65 -5.83 3.62 -19.20
N LYS A 66 -5.23 3.24 -18.07
CA LYS A 66 -5.70 3.61 -16.73
C LYS A 66 -5.31 5.03 -16.33
N ARG A 67 -4.32 5.63 -16.98
CA ARG A 67 -3.88 6.99 -16.67
C ARG A 67 -4.40 7.94 -17.72
N ILE A 68 -5.27 8.87 -17.29
CA ILE A 68 -5.88 9.89 -18.18
C ILE A 68 -5.50 11.28 -17.74
N GLY A 69 -5.51 12.24 -18.69
CA GLY A 69 -5.15 13.63 -18.44
C GLY A 69 -3.84 14.04 -19.11
N SER A 70 -3.37 15.25 -18.85
CA SER A 70 -2.14 15.80 -19.43
C SER A 70 -1.42 16.74 -18.45
N GLY A 71 -0.12 16.89 -18.61
CA GLY A 71 0.70 17.79 -17.81
C GLY A 71 0.81 17.36 -16.34
N LYS A 72 0.37 18.19 -15.42
CA LYS A 72 0.38 17.93 -13.97
C LYS A 72 -0.95 17.35 -13.44
N GLU A 73 -1.97 17.27 -14.27
CA GLU A 73 -3.32 16.83 -13.89
C GLU A 73 -3.61 15.45 -14.46
N TYR A 74 -2.95 14.43 -13.91
CA TYR A 74 -3.27 13.04 -14.20
C TYR A 74 -4.30 12.50 -13.22
N LEU A 75 -5.20 11.66 -13.75
CA LEU A 75 -6.14 10.85 -12.97
C LEU A 75 -5.81 9.38 -13.21
N ASP A 76 -5.54 8.64 -12.16
CA ASP A 76 -5.35 7.20 -12.22
C ASP A 76 -6.71 6.51 -11.96
N LEU A 77 -7.07 5.59 -12.85
CA LEU A 77 -8.31 4.81 -12.82
C LEU A 77 -8.02 3.43 -12.25
N ASP A 78 -8.86 2.94 -11.34
CA ASP A 78 -8.64 1.62 -10.73
C ASP A 78 -8.85 0.52 -11.80
N GLN A 79 -10.02 0.51 -12.48
CA GLN A 79 -10.29 -0.38 -13.61
C GLN A 79 -10.96 0.38 -14.75
N ILE A 80 -10.51 0.17 -15.97
CA ILE A 80 -11.18 0.63 -17.18
C ILE A 80 -10.98 -0.37 -18.31
N PHE A 81 -12.08 -0.81 -18.92
CA PHE A 81 -12.06 -1.79 -20.00
C PHE A 81 -13.25 -1.62 -20.91
N LYS A 82 -13.20 -2.30 -22.05
CA LYS A 82 -14.20 -2.16 -23.10
C LYS A 82 -14.69 -3.54 -23.55
N ASN A 83 -16.00 -3.62 -23.80
CA ASN A 83 -16.65 -4.72 -24.51
C ASN A 83 -17.55 -4.14 -25.62
N ASN A 84 -17.28 -4.52 -26.85
CA ASN A 84 -17.98 -3.94 -28.02
C ASN A 84 -17.93 -2.40 -27.99
N ASN A 85 -19.09 -1.72 -27.88
CA ASN A 85 -19.20 -0.26 -27.82
C ASN A 85 -19.29 0.30 -26.42
N THR A 86 -19.47 -0.55 -25.39
CA THR A 86 -19.60 -0.14 -23.98
C THR A 86 -18.23 -0.05 -23.32
N ILE A 87 -17.99 1.06 -22.61
CA ILE A 87 -16.83 1.26 -21.75
C ILE A 87 -17.27 1.13 -20.31
N TYR A 88 -16.52 0.35 -19.56
CA TYR A 88 -16.73 0.11 -18.13
C TYR A 88 -15.64 0.82 -17.36
N PHE A 89 -16.03 1.70 -16.45
CA PHE A 89 -15.15 2.30 -15.44
C PHE A 89 -15.57 1.86 -14.06
N ILE A 90 -14.64 1.30 -13.28
CA ILE A 90 -14.89 0.84 -11.93
C ILE A 90 -13.91 1.51 -10.97
N GLU A 91 -14.42 2.31 -10.04
CA GLU A 91 -13.67 2.79 -8.87
C GLU A 91 -13.77 1.71 -7.81
N GLN A 92 -12.65 1.01 -7.57
CA GLN A 92 -12.59 -0.16 -6.71
C GLN A 92 -12.08 0.22 -5.31
N LYS A 93 -12.76 -0.27 -4.28
CA LYS A 93 -12.33 -0.16 -2.88
C LYS A 93 -12.56 -1.49 -2.17
N VAL A 94 -11.69 -1.82 -1.21
CA VAL A 94 -11.85 -3.08 -0.48
C VAL A 94 -13.05 -3.02 0.44
N ARG A 95 -13.21 -1.94 1.23
CA ARG A 95 -14.24 -1.84 2.28
C ARG A 95 -14.93 -0.48 2.30
N ASP A 96 -16.21 -0.48 2.65
CA ASP A 96 -17.01 0.72 2.93
C ASP A 96 -17.06 1.02 4.44
N ASP A 97 -15.92 1.41 5.03
CA ASP A 97 -15.79 1.78 6.44
C ASP A 97 -15.35 3.23 6.66
N HIS A 98 -15.40 4.05 5.62
CA HIS A 98 -14.86 5.40 5.58
C HIS A 98 -15.57 6.39 6.51
N ASP A 99 -14.79 7.35 7.01
CA ASP A 99 -15.32 8.55 7.68
C ASP A 99 -15.97 9.55 6.71
N SER A 100 -16.59 10.59 7.28
CA SER A 100 -17.33 11.60 6.48
C SER A 100 -16.46 12.39 5.52
N THR A 101 -15.21 12.64 5.85
CA THR A 101 -14.28 13.40 5.00
C THR A 101 -13.80 12.54 3.84
N LYS A 102 -13.41 11.30 4.14
CA LYS A 102 -12.88 10.38 3.14
C LYS A 102 -13.94 10.00 2.10
N LYS A 103 -15.19 9.68 2.50
CA LYS A 103 -16.25 9.35 1.55
C LYS A 103 -16.61 10.50 0.62
N ARG A 104 -16.63 11.77 1.10
CA ARG A 104 -16.85 12.94 0.24
C ARG A 104 -15.72 13.12 -0.78
N GLY A 105 -14.48 12.95 -0.33
CA GLY A 105 -13.31 13.00 -1.21
C GLY A 105 -13.34 11.94 -2.30
N GLN A 106 -13.81 10.74 -1.99
CA GLN A 106 -13.96 9.65 -2.97
C GLN A 106 -15.00 9.98 -4.03
N ILE A 107 -16.20 10.45 -3.65
CA ILE A 107 -17.23 10.86 -4.60
C ILE A 107 -16.74 12.00 -5.49
N SER A 108 -16.12 13.03 -4.92
CA SER A 108 -15.57 14.13 -5.71
C SER A 108 -14.49 13.67 -6.71
N ASN A 109 -13.65 12.71 -6.31
CA ASN A 109 -12.65 12.13 -7.20
C ASN A 109 -13.28 11.27 -8.30
N PHE A 110 -14.28 10.46 -7.97
CA PHE A 110 -15.04 9.65 -8.92
C PHE A 110 -15.74 10.53 -9.98
N GLU A 111 -16.39 11.60 -9.55
CA GLU A 111 -17.05 12.57 -10.44
C GLU A 111 -16.04 13.24 -11.39
N LYS A 112 -14.86 13.65 -10.91
CA LYS A 112 -13.79 14.18 -11.75
C LYS A 112 -13.33 13.20 -12.82
N LYS A 113 -13.19 11.92 -12.45
CA LYS A 113 -12.82 10.84 -13.37
C LYS A 113 -13.88 10.65 -14.45
N ILE A 114 -15.17 10.61 -14.07
CA ILE A 114 -16.30 10.52 -15.01
C ILE A 114 -16.28 11.69 -15.99
N ASN A 115 -16.15 12.93 -15.50
CA ASN A 115 -16.12 14.12 -16.37
C ASN A 115 -14.95 14.06 -17.37
N ALA A 116 -13.79 13.55 -16.98
CA ALA A 116 -12.66 13.35 -17.87
C ALA A 116 -12.95 12.25 -18.92
N LEU A 117 -13.54 11.13 -18.49
CA LEU A 117 -13.91 10.03 -19.39
C LEU A 117 -14.95 10.41 -20.42
N LEU A 118 -15.97 11.19 -20.06
CA LEU A 118 -16.99 11.70 -20.98
C LEU A 118 -16.39 12.59 -22.08
N LYS A 119 -15.32 13.31 -21.78
CA LYS A 119 -14.60 14.11 -22.81
C LYS A 119 -13.81 13.25 -23.78
N ILE A 120 -13.28 12.11 -23.33
CA ILE A 120 -12.48 11.20 -24.14
C ILE A 120 -13.39 10.29 -24.99
N TYR A 121 -14.49 9.80 -24.41
CA TYR A 121 -15.34 8.74 -25.00
C TYR A 121 -16.74 9.25 -25.38
N LYS A 122 -16.83 10.41 -25.99
CA LYS A 122 -18.06 11.19 -26.30
C LYS A 122 -19.22 10.40 -26.92
N GLU A 123 -18.93 9.41 -27.76
CA GLU A 123 -19.93 8.66 -28.54
C GLU A 123 -20.11 7.22 -28.05
N LYS A 124 -19.57 6.88 -26.88
CA LYS A 124 -19.60 5.52 -26.36
C LYS A 124 -20.52 5.40 -25.17
N ASP A 125 -21.14 4.25 -25.03
CA ASP A 125 -21.88 3.89 -23.81
C ASP A 125 -20.88 3.74 -22.66
N LEU A 126 -20.94 4.65 -21.66
CA LEU A 126 -20.06 4.65 -20.51
C LEU A 126 -20.84 4.17 -19.28
N LYS A 127 -20.41 3.07 -18.69
CA LYS A 127 -20.95 2.52 -17.44
C LYS A 127 -19.94 2.67 -16.32
N CYS A 128 -20.31 3.40 -15.27
CA CYS A 128 -19.45 3.75 -14.16
C CYS A 128 -19.93 3.08 -12.86
N TYR A 129 -19.02 2.38 -12.20
CA TYR A 129 -19.31 1.63 -10.97
C TYR A 129 -18.45 2.14 -9.82
N THR A 130 -19.07 2.35 -8.66
CA THR A 130 -18.34 2.38 -7.38
C THR A 130 -18.48 1.00 -6.77
N TYR A 131 -17.36 0.31 -6.58
CA TYR A 131 -17.34 -1.08 -6.18
C TYR A 131 -16.61 -1.29 -4.86
N PHE A 132 -17.29 -1.87 -3.89
CA PHE A 132 -16.71 -2.35 -2.64
C PHE A 132 -16.61 -3.87 -2.66
N VAL A 133 -15.36 -4.38 -2.56
CA VAL A 133 -15.12 -5.83 -2.65
C VAL A 133 -15.73 -6.58 -1.47
N ASP A 134 -15.65 -6.01 -0.25
CA ASP A 134 -16.22 -6.62 0.96
C ASP A 134 -17.73 -6.33 1.07
N PRO A 135 -18.61 -7.33 0.91
CA PRO A 135 -20.05 -7.15 1.04
C PRO A 135 -20.52 -7.03 2.49
N GLY A 136 -19.67 -7.35 3.48
CA GLY A 136 -20.02 -7.31 4.90
C GLY A 136 -20.01 -5.89 5.50
N LEU A 137 -19.37 -4.93 4.81
CA LEU A 137 -19.23 -3.55 5.27
C LEU A 137 -19.97 -2.59 4.33
N ILE A 138 -21.18 -2.18 4.73
CA ILE A 138 -22.08 -1.31 3.94
C ILE A 138 -22.40 0.01 4.66
N LYS A 139 -21.48 0.50 5.47
CA LYS A 139 -21.67 1.64 6.38
C LYS A 139 -22.21 2.90 5.69
N ASN A 140 -21.75 3.18 4.49
CA ASN A 140 -22.09 4.38 3.75
C ASN A 140 -22.99 4.13 2.53
N LYS A 141 -23.63 2.94 2.41
CA LYS A 141 -24.44 2.56 1.25
C LYS A 141 -25.45 3.65 0.86
N LYS A 142 -26.22 4.14 1.82
CA LYS A 142 -27.23 5.19 1.57
C LYS A 142 -26.59 6.48 0.98
N TYR A 143 -25.46 6.90 1.53
CA TYR A 143 -24.74 8.08 1.06
C TYR A 143 -24.26 7.90 -0.38
N TYR A 144 -23.54 6.81 -0.66
CA TYR A 144 -23.02 6.55 -2.01
C TYR A 144 -24.15 6.42 -3.04
N THR A 145 -25.24 5.71 -2.71
CA THR A 145 -26.40 5.60 -3.61
C THR A 145 -26.98 6.98 -3.95
N GLN A 146 -27.13 7.86 -2.97
CA GLN A 146 -27.66 9.20 -3.20
C GLN A 146 -26.74 10.05 -4.09
N GLU A 147 -25.43 10.02 -3.83
CA GLU A 147 -24.47 10.81 -4.61
C GLU A 147 -24.32 10.26 -6.04
N LEU A 148 -24.32 8.95 -6.22
CA LEU A 148 -24.28 8.35 -7.56
C LEU A 148 -25.54 8.68 -8.39
N ASN A 149 -26.72 8.68 -7.77
CA ASN A 149 -27.96 9.12 -8.45
C ASN A 149 -27.89 10.59 -8.90
N LYS A 150 -27.25 11.48 -8.13
CA LYS A 150 -27.01 12.87 -8.56
C LYS A 150 -26.08 12.91 -9.77
N ILE A 151 -24.94 12.19 -9.70
CA ILE A 151 -23.98 12.13 -10.83
C ILE A 151 -24.68 11.57 -12.09
N HIS A 152 -25.50 10.53 -11.93
CA HIS A 152 -26.29 9.99 -13.04
C HIS A 152 -27.16 11.09 -13.70
N SER A 153 -27.89 11.87 -12.88
CA SER A 153 -28.77 12.93 -13.36
C SER A 153 -28.00 14.11 -13.98
N ASP A 154 -26.90 14.52 -13.35
CA ASP A 154 -26.15 15.71 -13.76
C ASP A 154 -25.35 15.50 -15.05
N TYR A 155 -24.82 14.28 -15.26
CA TYR A 155 -23.97 13.95 -16.40
C TYR A 155 -24.62 13.05 -17.45
N ASN A 156 -25.86 12.61 -17.22
CA ASN A 156 -26.59 11.64 -18.06
C ASN A 156 -25.73 10.40 -18.39
N VAL A 157 -25.05 9.84 -17.36
CA VAL A 157 -24.17 8.69 -17.45
C VAL A 157 -24.65 7.58 -16.50
N PHE A 158 -24.57 6.34 -16.93
CA PHE A 158 -24.91 5.22 -16.06
C PHE A 158 -23.94 5.15 -14.88
N THR A 159 -24.47 5.15 -13.66
CA THR A 159 -23.72 4.97 -12.41
C THR A 159 -24.39 3.95 -11.51
N GLN A 160 -23.62 3.07 -10.90
CA GLN A 160 -24.13 2.05 -9.97
C GLN A 160 -23.16 1.79 -8.82
N LEU A 161 -23.75 1.53 -7.65
CA LEU A 161 -23.02 1.06 -6.47
C LEU A 161 -23.13 -0.45 -6.39
N CYS A 162 -22.00 -1.14 -6.29
CA CYS A 162 -21.93 -2.59 -6.17
C CYS A 162 -21.14 -3.02 -4.96
N TYR A 163 -21.56 -4.13 -4.31
CA TYR A 163 -20.87 -4.80 -3.22
C TYR A 163 -20.67 -6.28 -3.54
N GLY A 164 -19.43 -6.77 -3.30
CA GLY A 164 -19.13 -8.19 -3.45
C GLY A 164 -19.54 -8.74 -4.83
N LYS A 165 -20.42 -9.71 -4.86
CA LYS A 165 -20.87 -10.38 -6.10
C LYS A 165 -21.66 -9.49 -7.06
N GLU A 166 -22.28 -8.40 -6.57
CA GLU A 166 -23.18 -7.56 -7.38
C GLU A 166 -22.50 -7.05 -8.66
N LEU A 167 -21.21 -6.68 -8.61
CA LEU A 167 -20.46 -6.26 -9.79
C LEU A 167 -20.35 -7.39 -10.84
N TRP A 168 -20.06 -8.59 -10.38
CA TRP A 168 -19.83 -9.74 -11.26
C TRP A 168 -21.13 -10.23 -11.90
N GLU A 169 -22.25 -10.08 -11.19
CA GLU A 169 -23.61 -10.30 -11.74
C GLU A 169 -23.93 -9.27 -12.84
N GLU A 170 -23.59 -7.99 -12.62
CA GLU A 170 -23.81 -6.90 -13.59
C GLU A 170 -23.01 -7.07 -14.89
N ILE A 171 -21.82 -7.62 -14.83
CA ILE A 171 -21.00 -7.91 -16.01
C ILE A 171 -21.21 -9.33 -16.56
N CYS A 172 -22.21 -10.05 -16.06
CA CYS A 172 -22.63 -11.41 -16.47
C CYS A 172 -21.58 -12.51 -16.22
N HIS A 173 -20.76 -12.37 -15.18
CA HIS A 173 -19.74 -13.35 -14.79
C HIS A 173 -19.75 -13.67 -13.28
N PRO A 174 -20.91 -14.12 -12.72
CA PRO A 174 -21.04 -14.37 -11.28
C PRO A 174 -20.10 -15.47 -10.75
N GLU A 175 -19.63 -16.38 -11.60
CA GLU A 175 -18.70 -17.46 -11.26
C GLU A 175 -17.34 -16.93 -10.75
N ILE A 176 -16.90 -15.77 -11.20
CA ILE A 176 -15.65 -15.14 -10.76
C ILE A 176 -15.68 -14.81 -9.26
N TRP A 177 -16.84 -14.44 -8.74
CA TRP A 177 -16.98 -14.16 -7.31
C TRP A 177 -16.73 -15.39 -6.45
N GLU A 178 -17.26 -16.55 -6.84
CA GLU A 178 -17.05 -17.79 -6.09
C GLU A 178 -15.58 -18.25 -6.16
N GLU A 179 -14.96 -18.13 -7.33
CA GLU A 179 -13.52 -18.39 -7.49
C GLU A 179 -12.66 -17.48 -6.62
N LEU A 180 -12.96 -16.16 -6.60
CA LEU A 180 -12.29 -15.18 -5.76
C LEU A 180 -12.41 -15.54 -4.28
N LEU A 181 -13.62 -15.87 -3.80
CA LEU A 181 -13.83 -16.25 -2.40
C LEU A 181 -13.01 -17.49 -2.02
N ASP A 182 -12.96 -18.49 -2.89
CA ASP A 182 -12.19 -19.71 -2.63
C ASP A 182 -10.68 -19.41 -2.60
N TYR A 183 -10.21 -18.58 -3.53
CA TYR A 183 -8.82 -18.10 -3.52
C TYR A 183 -8.47 -17.35 -2.23
N LEU A 184 -9.33 -16.41 -1.81
CA LEU A 184 -9.11 -15.63 -0.59
C LEU A 184 -9.17 -16.49 0.68
N LYS A 185 -10.03 -17.50 0.75
CA LYS A 185 -10.06 -18.45 1.87
C LYS A 185 -8.73 -19.20 2.00
N ARG A 186 -8.20 -19.72 0.90
CA ARG A 186 -6.90 -20.43 0.88
C ARG A 186 -5.75 -19.48 1.27
N TRP A 187 -5.72 -18.30 0.66
CA TRP A 187 -4.70 -17.30 1.00
C TRP A 187 -4.76 -16.86 2.47
N LYS A 188 -5.96 -16.74 3.06
CA LYS A 188 -6.13 -16.35 4.46
C LYS A 188 -5.47 -17.31 5.45
N ILE A 189 -5.41 -18.60 5.13
CA ILE A 189 -4.77 -19.63 5.96
C ILE A 189 -3.23 -19.40 6.00
N GLU A 190 -2.65 -18.86 4.94
CA GLU A 190 -1.20 -18.64 4.84
C GLU A 190 -0.74 -17.34 5.50
N ILE A 191 -1.67 -16.46 5.87
CA ILE A 191 -1.33 -15.17 6.50
C ILE A 191 -0.92 -15.43 7.96
N PRO A 192 0.27 -14.97 8.39
CA PRO A 192 0.65 -15.07 9.79
C PRO A 192 -0.22 -14.17 10.66
N ASP A 193 -0.47 -14.57 11.91
CA ASP A 193 -1.27 -13.80 12.88
C ASP A 193 -0.76 -12.36 13.05
N MET A 194 0.57 -12.21 13.02
CA MET A 194 1.23 -10.89 13.08
C MET A 194 2.44 -10.84 12.15
N PRO A 195 2.67 -9.70 11.47
CA PRO A 195 3.90 -9.52 10.70
C PRO A 195 5.11 -9.48 11.65
N SER A 196 6.20 -10.19 11.29
CA SER A 196 7.44 -10.08 12.03
C SER A 196 8.03 -8.67 11.88
N ILE A 197 8.42 -8.09 13.03
CA ILE A 197 9.18 -6.85 13.10
C ILE A 197 10.66 -7.09 13.39
N ASN A 198 11.05 -8.33 13.65
CA ASN A 198 12.44 -8.74 13.77
C ASN A 198 13.01 -9.01 12.37
N PHE A 199 13.69 -8.04 11.82
CA PHE A 199 14.26 -8.12 10.48
C PHE A 199 15.54 -8.99 10.42
N ASP A 200 16.09 -9.38 11.59
CA ASP A 200 17.20 -10.30 11.67
C ASP A 200 16.79 -11.77 11.49
N GLU A 201 15.50 -12.13 11.60
CA GLU A 201 14.99 -13.48 11.34
C GLU A 201 15.33 -13.94 9.92
N ASP A 202 15.24 -13.03 8.95
CA ASP A 202 15.61 -13.27 7.57
C ASP A 202 16.66 -12.23 7.13
N ALA A 203 17.80 -12.25 7.79
CA ALA A 203 18.82 -11.23 7.68
C ALA A 203 19.38 -11.07 6.26
N LYS A 204 19.54 -12.17 5.50
CA LYS A 204 20.06 -12.13 4.13
C LYS A 204 19.10 -11.41 3.19
N ASN A 205 17.83 -11.83 3.18
CA ASN A 205 16.83 -11.18 2.33
C ASN A 205 16.59 -9.72 2.76
N THR A 206 16.56 -9.45 4.07
CA THR A 206 16.47 -8.07 4.56
C THR A 206 17.62 -7.21 4.06
N PHE A 207 18.85 -7.72 4.15
CA PHE A 207 20.03 -7.02 3.64
C PHE A 207 19.91 -6.75 2.14
N GLU A 208 19.53 -7.74 1.33
CA GLU A 208 19.33 -7.57 -0.12
C GLU A 208 18.24 -6.52 -0.46
N GLU A 209 17.19 -6.43 0.37
CA GLU A 209 16.14 -5.42 0.19
C GLU A 209 16.60 -3.98 0.46
N ILE A 210 17.55 -3.80 1.42
CA ILE A 210 17.88 -2.48 1.94
C ILE A 210 19.28 -1.98 1.58
N LYS A 211 20.19 -2.85 1.12
CA LYS A 211 21.58 -2.49 0.84
C LYS A 211 21.73 -1.34 -0.17
N ASP A 212 20.80 -1.25 -1.13
CA ASP A 212 20.78 -0.25 -2.19
C ASP A 212 19.91 0.99 -1.85
N LEU A 213 19.58 1.18 -0.57
CA LEU A 213 18.99 2.43 -0.10
C LEU A 213 19.95 3.59 -0.32
N ASP A 214 19.39 4.77 -0.60
CA ASP A 214 20.18 5.98 -0.72
C ASP A 214 21.03 6.21 0.54
N VAL A 215 22.27 6.59 0.35
CA VAL A 215 23.24 6.83 1.41
C VAL A 215 22.74 7.84 2.45
N SER A 216 21.93 8.82 2.03
CA SER A 216 21.32 9.80 2.94
C SER A 216 20.35 9.17 3.94
N ILE A 217 19.68 8.07 3.55
CA ILE A 217 18.79 7.31 4.45
C ILE A 217 19.61 6.66 5.56
N PHE A 218 20.70 5.96 5.21
CA PHE A 218 21.60 5.37 6.20
C PHE A 218 22.20 6.42 7.14
N ARG A 219 22.60 7.59 6.59
CA ARG A 219 23.09 8.70 7.43
C ARG A 219 22.05 9.18 8.43
N LYS A 220 20.80 9.36 8.00
CA LYS A 220 19.70 9.76 8.90
C LYS A 220 19.43 8.71 9.97
N LEU A 221 19.41 7.43 9.62
CA LEU A 221 19.19 6.33 10.57
C LEU A 221 20.30 6.28 11.64
N PHE A 222 21.56 6.23 11.24
CA PHE A 222 22.67 5.95 12.15
C PHE A 222 23.19 7.17 12.90
N ASN A 223 22.86 8.39 12.47
CA ASN A 223 23.21 9.62 13.20
C ASN A 223 22.10 10.08 14.16
N ASN A 224 20.88 9.54 14.07
CA ASN A 224 19.80 9.86 14.99
C ASN A 224 19.90 8.95 16.24
N LYS A 225 20.22 9.54 17.41
CA LYS A 225 20.38 8.80 18.67
C LYS A 225 19.11 8.07 19.11
N GLU A 226 17.94 8.67 18.92
CA GLU A 226 16.67 8.08 19.31
C GLU A 226 16.33 6.87 18.43
N ILE A 227 16.55 6.98 17.11
CA ILE A 227 16.39 5.82 16.20
C ILE A 227 17.33 4.70 16.63
N CYS A 228 18.61 5.02 16.90
CA CYS A 228 19.60 4.02 17.32
C CYS A 228 19.22 3.33 18.64
N ASN A 229 18.65 4.06 19.60
CA ASN A 229 18.34 3.54 20.92
C ASN A 229 16.97 2.85 21.01
N GLU A 230 15.97 3.32 20.25
CA GLU A 230 14.58 2.89 20.42
C GLU A 230 14.04 2.07 19.23
N ILE A 231 14.56 2.25 18.02
CA ILE A 231 14.04 1.58 16.82
C ILE A 231 14.95 0.45 16.34
N LEU A 232 16.25 0.74 16.17
CA LEU A 232 17.17 -0.28 15.65
C LEU A 232 17.20 -1.56 16.49
N PRO A 233 17.12 -1.53 17.86
CA PRO A 233 17.05 -2.75 18.66
C PRO A 233 15.74 -3.55 18.45
N ILE A 234 14.68 -2.91 18.00
CA ILE A 234 13.42 -3.59 17.66
C ILE A 234 13.53 -4.30 16.32
N LEU A 235 14.11 -3.60 15.32
CA LEU A 235 14.22 -4.13 13.96
C LEU A 235 15.38 -5.13 13.80
N PHE A 236 16.49 -4.90 14.51
CA PHE A 236 17.73 -5.68 14.41
C PHE A 236 18.25 -6.12 15.78
N PRO A 237 17.47 -6.91 16.56
CA PRO A 237 17.82 -7.28 17.93
C PRO A 237 19.11 -8.11 18.03
N GLU A 238 19.45 -8.86 16.98
CA GLU A 238 20.64 -9.71 16.93
C GLU A 238 21.79 -9.08 16.14
N ASN A 239 21.56 -7.87 15.61
CA ASN A 239 22.52 -7.13 14.77
C ASN A 239 23.01 -7.89 13.51
N LYS A 240 22.33 -8.95 13.07
CA LYS A 240 22.73 -9.74 11.89
C LYS A 240 22.76 -8.89 10.62
N VAL A 241 21.68 -8.14 10.36
CA VAL A 241 21.58 -7.23 9.20
C VAL A 241 22.60 -6.10 9.32
N LEU A 242 22.79 -5.54 10.52
CA LEU A 242 23.76 -4.47 10.74
C LEU A 242 25.20 -4.95 10.46
N LYS A 243 25.53 -6.20 10.81
CA LYS A 243 26.83 -6.81 10.47
C LYS A 243 27.02 -6.97 8.96
N LEU A 244 25.97 -7.37 8.22
CA LEU A 244 26.02 -7.46 6.76
C LEU A 244 26.18 -6.08 6.12
N LEU A 245 25.44 -5.06 6.58
CA LEU A 245 25.62 -3.68 6.12
C LEU A 245 27.02 -3.14 6.41
N ASN A 246 27.56 -3.43 7.59
CA ASN A 246 28.92 -3.03 7.91
C ASN A 246 29.96 -3.62 6.94
N LYS A 247 29.83 -4.93 6.63
CA LYS A 247 30.69 -5.58 5.64
C LYS A 247 30.55 -4.91 4.27
N TYR A 248 29.33 -4.69 3.81
CA TYR A 248 29.04 -4.02 2.55
C TYR A 248 29.63 -2.60 2.47
N PHE A 249 29.52 -1.80 3.53
CA PHE A 249 30.11 -0.48 3.56
C PHE A 249 31.65 -0.52 3.55
N LYS A 250 32.27 -1.52 4.21
CA LYS A 250 33.74 -1.72 4.15
C LYS A 250 34.22 -2.03 2.73
N GLU A 251 33.49 -2.85 2.01
CA GLU A 251 33.82 -3.19 0.61
C GLU A 251 33.72 -1.97 -0.31
N LYS A 252 32.82 -1.02 0.01
CA LYS A 252 32.60 0.21 -0.76
C LYS A 252 33.43 1.42 -0.32
N ILE A 253 34.37 1.30 0.59
CA ILE A 253 35.20 2.45 1.08
C ILE A 253 35.92 3.15 -0.05
N ASN A 254 36.37 2.41 -1.06
CA ASN A 254 37.05 2.97 -2.23
C ASN A 254 36.13 3.78 -3.17
N GLU A 255 34.82 3.59 -3.07
CA GLU A 255 33.82 4.35 -3.83
C GLU A 255 33.51 5.72 -3.20
N GLY A 256 33.89 5.95 -1.92
CA GLY A 256 33.70 7.21 -1.25
C GLY A 256 33.88 7.16 0.27
N SER A 257 34.43 8.24 0.83
CA SER A 257 34.69 8.37 2.28
C SER A 257 33.46 8.23 3.17
N ILE A 258 32.29 8.43 2.60
CA ILE A 258 31.00 8.28 3.31
C ILE A 258 30.79 6.84 3.81
N TYR A 259 31.20 5.83 3.04
CA TYR A 259 31.06 4.43 3.42
C TYR A 259 31.92 4.07 4.63
N LYS A 260 33.11 4.70 4.78
CA LYS A 260 33.93 4.58 5.99
C LYS A 260 33.20 5.14 7.21
N THR A 261 32.55 6.30 7.06
CA THR A 261 31.78 6.93 8.15
C THR A 261 30.59 6.05 8.56
N LEU A 262 29.84 5.51 7.59
CA LEU A 262 28.71 4.60 7.85
C LEU A 262 29.17 3.30 8.53
N SER A 263 30.27 2.71 8.07
CA SER A 263 30.83 1.50 8.69
C SER A 263 31.20 1.75 10.16
N ASN A 264 31.87 2.88 10.47
CA ASN A 264 32.24 3.24 11.84
C ASN A 264 30.99 3.41 12.73
N LYS A 265 29.96 4.10 12.20
CA LYS A 265 28.68 4.30 12.93
C LYS A 265 27.97 3.00 13.22
N VAL A 266 27.89 2.10 12.26
CA VAL A 266 27.28 0.77 12.46
C VAL A 266 28.05 -0.03 13.50
N MET A 267 29.39 0.02 13.48
CA MET A 267 30.21 -0.65 14.51
C MET A 267 29.98 -0.07 15.91
N GLU A 268 29.85 1.25 16.03
CA GLU A 268 29.49 1.90 17.29
C GLU A 268 28.14 1.43 17.84
N ILE A 269 27.14 1.29 16.95
CA ILE A 269 25.79 0.81 17.32
C ILE A 269 25.84 -0.65 17.79
N ILE A 270 26.53 -1.51 17.05
CA ILE A 270 26.66 -2.95 17.38
C ILE A 270 27.36 -3.12 18.75
N SER A 271 28.44 -2.35 19.00
CA SER A 271 29.19 -2.45 20.27
C SER A 271 28.38 -1.99 21.48
N LYS A 272 27.55 -0.97 21.34
CA LYS A 272 26.64 -0.48 22.39
C LYS A 272 25.51 -1.47 22.71
N GLY A 273 24.99 -2.15 21.69
CA GLY A 273 23.93 -3.15 21.85
C GLY A 273 24.36 -4.41 22.61
N GLN A 274 25.66 -4.73 22.63
CA GLN A 274 26.21 -5.87 23.38
C GLN A 274 26.37 -5.62 24.91
N GLY A 275 26.29 -4.36 25.34
CA GLY A 275 26.46 -3.95 26.74
C GLY A 275 25.16 -3.81 27.54
N ALA A 276 24.00 -3.85 26.90
CA ALA A 276 22.69 -3.71 27.54
C ALA A 276 22.04 -5.07 27.76
N SER A 277 22.36 -5.75 28.87
CA SER A 277 21.48 -6.79 29.42
C SER A 277 20.13 -6.16 29.73
N PRO A 278 19.00 -6.80 29.39
CA PRO A 278 17.69 -6.26 29.73
C PRO A 278 17.50 -6.30 31.25
N ASN A 279 17.65 -5.15 31.93
CA ASN A 279 17.08 -4.98 33.23
C ASN A 279 15.55 -5.03 33.08
N ILE A 280 14.98 -6.20 33.26
CA ILE A 280 13.54 -6.42 33.48
C ILE A 280 13.20 -5.71 34.80
N ARG A 281 12.52 -4.58 34.70
CA ARG A 281 11.70 -4.01 35.76
C ARG A 281 10.29 -3.82 35.25
#